data_53ace33707397463d30e27b7396e3078
#
_entry.id   53ace33707397463d30e27b7396e3078
#
_cell.length_a   1.000
_cell.length_b   1.000
_cell.length_c   1.000
_cell.angle_alpha   90.00
_cell.angle_beta   90.00
_cell.angle_gamma   90.00
#
_symmetry.space_group_name_H-M   'P 1'
#
loop_
_entity.id
_entity.type
_entity.pdbx_description
1 polymer ?
#
loop_
_entity_poly.entity_id
_entity_poly.type
_entity_poly.pdbx_seq_one_letter_code
_entity_poly.pdbx_strand_id
1 'polypeptide(L)'
;KVCGSAKIEYNGIEMDLSKPFERLTMVDAVKKYAGVDWNEVETVEQARELAKEHHVEFEEHHKKGDILNLFFEEFVEEHLVQPTFIMDHPIEISPLTKKKPENPEYVERFEFFMNGWEMANAYSELNDPIDQRERFKAQEELLALGDEEANTTDEDFMNALEIGMPPTGGIGFGIDRMCMLLTNAAAIRDVLLFPTMKSLDADKKTAKAETKAVETAPEKEEVIDFSKVKVEPLFEEFVDFDTFSKSDFRAVKVKACEAVKKSKKLLQFTLDDGTGTDRTILSGIHAYYEPEELVGKTLIAITNLPPRAMMGIESCGMLLSAIHEEEGEEKLHLLMVDNHIPAGAKLY
;
A
#
# COMPACT_ATOMS: atom_id res chain seq x y z
N LYS A 1 24.05 -24.12 -5.43
CA LYS A 1 24.88 -23.90 -6.66
C LYS A 1 25.05 -22.40 -6.94
N VAL A 2 24.02 -21.58 -6.72
CA VAL A 2 24.07 -20.14 -7.02
C VAL A 2 25.09 -19.43 -6.12
N CYS A 3 24.99 -19.59 -4.82
CA CYS A 3 25.85 -18.91 -3.84
C CYS A 3 27.13 -19.68 -3.51
N GLY A 4 27.36 -20.89 -4.06
CA GLY A 4 28.50 -21.74 -3.75
C GLY A 4 28.48 -22.33 -2.34
N SER A 5 27.57 -21.93 -1.47
CA SER A 5 27.35 -22.37 -0.09
C SER A 5 25.88 -22.58 0.18
N ALA A 6 25.54 -23.44 1.14
CA ALA A 6 24.21 -23.54 1.70
C ALA A 6 23.98 -22.59 2.90
N LYS A 7 25.01 -21.89 3.33
CA LYS A 7 24.92 -20.78 4.27
C LYS A 7 24.98 -19.48 3.51
N ILE A 8 23.99 -18.65 3.70
CA ILE A 8 23.88 -17.31 3.10
C ILE A 8 23.88 -16.27 4.22
N GLU A 9 24.33 -15.08 3.89
CA GLU A 9 24.33 -13.94 4.81
C GLU A 9 23.54 -12.79 4.18
N TYR A 10 22.65 -12.21 4.95
CA TYR A 10 21.90 -11.02 4.56
C TYR A 10 21.96 -10.00 5.70
N ASN A 11 22.51 -8.80 5.41
CA ASN A 11 22.70 -7.73 6.39
C ASN A 11 23.39 -8.19 7.69
N GLY A 12 24.39 -9.09 7.60
CA GLY A 12 25.12 -9.62 8.75
C GLY A 12 24.42 -10.77 9.49
N ILE A 13 23.26 -11.22 9.01
CA ILE A 13 22.50 -12.34 9.59
C ILE A 13 22.80 -13.60 8.76
N GLU A 14 23.36 -14.64 9.39
CA GLU A 14 23.59 -15.94 8.73
C GLU A 14 22.32 -16.79 8.73
N MET A 15 21.94 -17.30 7.56
CA MET A 15 20.86 -18.27 7.37
C MET A 15 21.41 -19.57 6.83
N ASP A 16 21.06 -20.69 7.45
CA ASP A 16 21.59 -22.02 7.14
C ASP A 16 20.57 -22.88 6.39
N LEU A 17 20.71 -22.93 5.06
CA LEU A 17 19.86 -23.72 4.15
C LEU A 17 20.28 -25.20 4.08
N SER A 18 21.31 -25.63 4.83
CA SER A 18 21.76 -27.02 4.83
C SER A 18 20.99 -27.92 5.78
N LYS A 19 20.28 -27.32 6.74
CA LYS A 19 19.46 -28.02 7.74
C LYS A 19 18.04 -28.25 7.23
N PRO A 20 17.35 -29.27 7.77
CA PRO A 20 15.89 -29.37 7.59
C PRO A 20 15.22 -28.06 8.07
N PHE A 21 14.34 -27.52 7.25
CA PHE A 21 13.59 -26.33 7.61
C PHE A 21 12.57 -26.64 8.70
N GLU A 22 12.44 -25.76 9.66
CA GLU A 22 11.46 -25.89 10.73
C GLU A 22 10.04 -25.87 10.14
N ARG A 23 9.14 -26.65 10.74
CA ARG A 23 7.72 -26.70 10.39
C ARG A 23 6.91 -26.53 11.65
N LEU A 24 6.14 -25.47 11.71
CA LEU A 24 5.24 -25.15 12.82
C LEU A 24 3.84 -24.95 12.28
N THR A 25 2.83 -25.36 13.04
CA THR A 25 1.48 -24.83 12.83
C THR A 25 1.45 -23.38 13.32
N MET A 26 0.52 -22.55 12.82
CA MET A 26 0.36 -21.17 13.31
C MET A 26 0.13 -21.16 14.83
N VAL A 27 -0.67 -22.10 15.34
CA VAL A 27 -0.93 -22.26 16.77
C VAL A 27 0.34 -22.60 17.56
N ASP A 28 1.16 -23.53 17.05
CA ASP A 28 2.43 -23.88 17.71
C ASP A 28 3.42 -22.73 17.69
N ALA A 29 3.42 -21.95 16.61
CA ALA A 29 4.27 -20.77 16.49
C ALA A 29 3.88 -19.68 17.50
N VAL A 30 2.59 -19.36 17.61
CA VAL A 30 2.05 -18.43 18.63
C VAL A 30 2.35 -18.93 20.03
N LYS A 31 2.16 -20.23 20.30
CA LYS A 31 2.50 -20.82 21.59
C LYS A 31 3.99 -20.67 21.91
N LYS A 32 4.86 -20.87 20.92
CA LYS A 32 6.31 -20.80 21.08
C LYS A 32 6.82 -19.39 21.38
N TYR A 33 6.29 -18.37 20.72
CA TYR A 33 6.80 -17.01 20.77
C TYR A 33 5.96 -16.06 21.64
N ALA A 34 4.63 -16.16 21.60
CA ALA A 34 3.74 -15.37 22.45
C ALA A 34 3.43 -16.04 23.81
N GLY A 35 3.72 -17.33 23.95
CA GLY A 35 3.40 -18.08 25.17
C GLY A 35 1.91 -18.42 25.35
N VAL A 36 1.07 -18.17 24.35
CA VAL A 36 -0.38 -18.40 24.36
C VAL A 36 -0.72 -19.72 23.67
N ASP A 37 -1.35 -20.65 24.40
CA ASP A 37 -1.84 -21.89 23.80
C ASP A 37 -3.22 -21.71 23.17
N TRP A 38 -3.25 -21.52 21.87
CA TRP A 38 -4.49 -21.28 21.12
C TRP A 38 -5.44 -22.50 21.12
N ASN A 39 -4.94 -23.69 21.43
CA ASN A 39 -5.81 -24.87 21.59
C ASN A 39 -6.76 -24.78 22.79
N GLU A 40 -6.49 -23.91 23.76
CA GLU A 40 -7.33 -23.62 24.91
C GLU A 40 -8.39 -22.55 24.64
N VAL A 41 -8.33 -21.89 23.46
CA VAL A 41 -9.24 -20.82 23.06
C VAL A 41 -10.41 -21.41 22.27
N GLU A 42 -11.58 -21.46 22.89
CA GLU A 42 -12.77 -22.05 22.26
C GLU A 42 -13.68 -21.01 21.60
N THR A 43 -13.72 -19.79 22.14
CA THR A 43 -14.65 -18.74 21.67
C THR A 43 -13.96 -17.46 21.24
N VAL A 44 -14.66 -16.64 20.44
CA VAL A 44 -14.19 -15.31 20.03
C VAL A 44 -13.98 -14.39 21.23
N GLU A 45 -14.85 -14.51 22.25
CA GLU A 45 -14.75 -13.69 23.45
C GLU A 45 -13.45 -13.98 24.22
N GLN A 46 -13.07 -15.26 24.34
CA GLN A 46 -11.78 -15.64 24.93
C GLN A 46 -10.60 -15.11 24.11
N ALA A 47 -10.67 -15.21 22.78
CA ALA A 47 -9.65 -14.65 21.90
C ALA A 47 -9.49 -13.13 22.11
N ARG A 48 -10.62 -12.40 22.21
CA ARG A 48 -10.62 -10.94 22.46
C ARG A 48 -10.11 -10.57 23.86
N GLU A 49 -10.36 -11.40 24.87
CA GLU A 49 -9.80 -11.20 26.22
C GLU A 49 -8.28 -11.36 26.19
N LEU A 50 -7.76 -12.41 25.53
CA LEU A 50 -6.33 -12.62 25.35
C LEU A 50 -5.68 -11.47 24.56
N ALA A 51 -6.32 -11.00 23.48
CA ALA A 51 -5.82 -9.86 22.71
C ALA A 51 -5.66 -8.61 23.58
N LYS A 52 -6.65 -8.30 24.44
CA LYS A 52 -6.56 -7.19 25.39
C LYS A 52 -5.45 -7.39 26.43
N GLU A 53 -5.28 -8.60 26.95
CA GLU A 53 -4.24 -8.94 27.92
C GLU A 53 -2.84 -8.76 27.33
N HIS A 54 -2.65 -9.12 26.07
CA HIS A 54 -1.39 -9.03 25.33
C HIS A 54 -1.22 -7.72 24.56
N HIS A 55 -2.17 -6.77 24.67
CA HIS A 55 -2.16 -5.47 23.97
C HIS A 55 -2.18 -5.57 22.44
N VAL A 56 -2.77 -6.64 21.91
CA VAL A 56 -3.01 -6.80 20.47
C VAL A 56 -4.28 -6.03 20.10
N GLU A 57 -4.16 -5.11 19.15
CA GLU A 57 -5.29 -4.34 18.64
C GLU A 57 -6.15 -5.20 17.72
N PHE A 58 -7.47 -5.11 17.85
CA PHE A 58 -8.42 -5.84 17.01
C PHE A 58 -9.70 -5.05 16.81
N GLU A 59 -10.44 -5.36 15.74
CA GLU A 59 -11.72 -4.76 15.43
C GLU A 59 -12.90 -5.63 15.86
N GLU A 60 -14.11 -5.03 16.00
CA GLU A 60 -15.28 -5.76 16.47
C GLU A 60 -15.73 -6.89 15.55
N HIS A 61 -15.45 -6.80 14.27
CA HIS A 61 -15.78 -7.82 13.28
C HIS A 61 -14.80 -9.01 13.27
N HIS A 62 -13.60 -8.87 13.85
CA HIS A 62 -12.62 -9.95 13.90
C HIS A 62 -13.13 -11.17 14.65
N LYS A 63 -13.01 -12.33 14.02
CA LYS A 63 -13.32 -13.65 14.57
C LYS A 63 -12.09 -14.26 15.24
N LYS A 64 -12.23 -15.48 15.74
CA LYS A 64 -11.17 -16.18 16.47
C LYS A 64 -9.90 -16.37 15.62
N GLY A 65 -10.05 -16.72 14.35
CA GLY A 65 -8.93 -16.94 13.43
C GLY A 65 -8.22 -15.65 13.04
N ASP A 66 -8.96 -14.55 12.85
CA ASP A 66 -8.37 -13.24 12.59
C ASP A 66 -7.49 -12.80 13.75
N ILE A 67 -7.97 -12.97 14.99
CA ILE A 67 -7.20 -12.63 16.19
C ILE A 67 -5.95 -13.53 16.33
N LEU A 68 -6.03 -14.83 16.00
CA LEU A 68 -4.84 -15.68 15.93
C LEU A 68 -3.79 -15.14 14.96
N ASN A 69 -4.23 -14.66 13.80
CA ASN A 69 -3.33 -14.04 12.81
C ASN A 69 -2.67 -12.77 13.35
N LEU A 70 -3.42 -11.90 14.03
CA LEU A 70 -2.86 -10.72 14.68
C LEU A 70 -1.79 -11.08 15.73
N PHE A 71 -1.99 -12.13 16.50
CA PHE A 71 -0.95 -12.64 17.41
C PHE A 71 0.28 -13.16 16.66
N PHE A 72 0.06 -13.79 15.53
CA PHE A 72 1.16 -14.28 14.70
C PHE A 72 1.97 -13.11 14.13
N GLU A 73 1.34 -12.10 13.57
CA GLU A 73 2.00 -10.91 13.04
C GLU A 73 2.79 -10.17 14.11
N GLU A 74 2.19 -9.94 15.28
CA GLU A 74 2.81 -9.16 16.36
C GLU A 74 3.97 -9.88 17.04
N PHE A 75 3.86 -11.20 17.29
CA PHE A 75 4.80 -11.92 18.15
C PHE A 75 5.67 -12.96 17.45
N VAL A 76 5.36 -13.35 16.22
CA VAL A 76 6.01 -14.49 15.57
C VAL A 76 6.86 -14.07 14.37
N GLU A 77 6.34 -13.27 13.45
CA GLU A 77 6.99 -13.01 12.16
C GLU A 77 8.43 -12.54 12.28
N GLU A 78 8.72 -11.57 13.14
CA GLU A 78 10.07 -11.03 13.33
C GLU A 78 11.07 -12.10 13.80
N HIS A 79 10.60 -13.16 14.44
CA HIS A 79 11.44 -14.24 14.94
C HIS A 79 11.74 -15.33 13.90
N LEU A 80 11.08 -15.33 12.76
CA LEU A 80 11.24 -16.32 11.68
C LEU A 80 12.45 -16.01 10.79
N VAL A 81 13.62 -15.85 11.40
CA VAL A 81 14.87 -15.52 10.70
C VAL A 81 15.41 -16.72 9.91
N GLN A 82 15.42 -17.91 10.50
CA GLN A 82 15.83 -19.14 9.82
C GLN A 82 14.68 -19.70 8.96
N PRO A 83 15.00 -20.45 7.89
CA PRO A 83 13.98 -21.03 7.01
C PRO A 83 12.92 -21.83 7.78
N THR A 84 11.69 -21.36 7.78
CA THR A 84 10.58 -21.93 8.56
C THR A 84 9.29 -21.96 7.73
N PHE A 85 8.58 -23.08 7.77
CA PHE A 85 7.23 -23.20 7.24
C PHE A 85 6.21 -22.99 8.36
N ILE A 86 5.28 -22.09 8.14
CA ILE A 86 4.10 -21.91 8.98
C ILE A 86 2.91 -22.55 8.27
N MET A 87 2.26 -23.48 8.95
CA MET A 87 1.18 -24.30 8.39
C MET A 87 -0.12 -24.09 9.17
N ASP A 88 -1.21 -24.58 8.61
CA ASP A 88 -2.51 -24.62 9.26
C ASP A 88 -3.01 -23.22 9.63
N HIS A 89 -3.12 -22.38 8.61
CA HIS A 89 -3.69 -21.04 8.75
C HIS A 89 -5.20 -21.10 9.05
N PRO A 90 -5.74 -20.11 9.77
CA PRO A 90 -7.19 -20.02 10.01
C PRO A 90 -7.99 -19.89 8.72
N ILE A 91 -9.20 -20.41 8.75
CA ILE A 91 -10.15 -20.36 7.65
C ILE A 91 -10.57 -18.93 7.32
N GLU A 92 -10.66 -18.06 8.31
CA GLU A 92 -11.10 -16.67 8.20
C GLU A 92 -10.21 -15.86 7.24
N ILE A 93 -8.90 -16.05 7.34
CA ILE A 93 -7.90 -15.33 6.50
C ILE A 93 -7.53 -16.07 5.21
N SER A 94 -8.28 -17.10 4.82
CA SER A 94 -7.91 -17.99 3.73
C SER A 94 -9.11 -18.33 2.83
N PRO A 95 -9.72 -17.33 2.16
CA PRO A 95 -11.01 -17.49 1.48
C PRO A 95 -10.97 -18.42 0.23
N LEU A 96 -9.79 -18.69 -0.35
CA LEU A 96 -9.64 -19.49 -1.58
C LEU A 96 -9.04 -20.88 -1.31
N THR A 97 -8.85 -21.23 -0.03
CA THR A 97 -8.11 -22.42 0.37
C THR A 97 -9.04 -23.51 0.89
N LYS A 98 -8.71 -24.74 0.56
CA LYS A 98 -9.40 -25.93 1.01
C LYS A 98 -9.21 -26.14 2.52
N LYS A 99 -10.32 -26.32 3.25
CA LYS A 99 -10.27 -26.61 4.69
C LYS A 99 -9.71 -28.00 4.96
N LYS A 100 -9.05 -28.17 6.11
CA LYS A 100 -8.56 -29.48 6.56
C LYS A 100 -9.72 -30.38 6.94
N PRO A 101 -9.76 -31.64 6.46
CA PRO A 101 -10.83 -32.57 6.82
C PRO A 101 -10.88 -32.88 8.33
N GLU A 102 -9.71 -32.90 9.00
CA GLU A 102 -9.57 -33.25 10.41
C GLU A 102 -9.98 -32.10 11.34
N ASN A 103 -9.75 -30.86 10.91
CA ASN A 103 -10.11 -29.66 11.66
C ASN A 103 -10.47 -28.51 10.71
N PRO A 104 -11.77 -28.33 10.39
CA PRO A 104 -12.24 -27.33 9.43
C PRO A 104 -12.05 -25.86 9.84
N GLU A 105 -11.61 -25.58 11.07
CA GLU A 105 -11.21 -24.22 11.50
C GLU A 105 -9.91 -23.78 10.82
N TYR A 106 -9.13 -24.73 10.31
CA TYR A 106 -7.87 -24.49 9.62
C TYR A 106 -7.93 -25.00 8.18
N VAL A 107 -7.02 -24.45 7.35
CA VAL A 107 -6.95 -24.77 5.93
C VAL A 107 -5.65 -25.46 5.55
N GLU A 108 -5.63 -26.14 4.40
CA GLU A 108 -4.45 -26.76 3.81
C GLU A 108 -3.56 -25.69 3.15
N ARG A 109 -2.91 -24.85 3.98
CA ARG A 109 -2.06 -23.74 3.56
C ARG A 109 -0.75 -23.77 4.34
N PHE A 110 0.32 -23.38 3.68
CA PHE A 110 1.54 -23.01 4.37
C PHE A 110 2.13 -21.73 3.78
N GLU A 111 2.81 -21.00 4.61
CA GLU A 111 3.70 -19.93 4.21
C GLU A 111 5.14 -20.29 4.58
N PHE A 112 6.06 -19.87 3.73
CA PHE A 112 7.49 -20.06 3.96
C PHE A 112 8.14 -18.74 4.33
N PHE A 113 8.71 -18.69 5.52
CA PHE A 113 9.39 -17.51 6.04
C PHE A 113 10.90 -17.68 6.06
N MET A 114 11.61 -16.60 5.82
CA MET A 114 13.04 -16.46 6.00
C MET A 114 13.39 -14.99 6.18
N ASN A 115 14.26 -14.65 7.15
CA ASN A 115 14.60 -13.28 7.51
C ASN A 115 13.40 -12.43 8.00
N GLY A 116 12.41 -13.05 8.62
CA GLY A 116 11.14 -12.39 8.99
C GLY A 116 10.26 -12.02 7.79
N TRP A 117 10.54 -12.53 6.60
CA TRP A 117 9.78 -12.23 5.38
C TRP A 117 9.05 -13.47 4.90
N GLU A 118 7.80 -13.30 4.51
CA GLU A 118 7.09 -14.27 3.70
C GLU A 118 7.78 -14.40 2.33
N MET A 119 8.33 -15.57 2.06
CA MET A 119 9.04 -15.91 0.82
C MET A 119 8.15 -16.64 -0.18
N ALA A 120 7.21 -17.42 0.32
CA ALA A 120 6.25 -18.14 -0.49
C ALA A 120 4.97 -18.42 0.29
N ASN A 121 3.86 -18.51 -0.44
CA ASN A 121 2.54 -18.88 0.06
C ASN A 121 1.97 -19.96 -0.86
N ALA A 122 1.53 -21.07 -0.28
CA ALA A 122 1.05 -22.21 -1.04
C ALA A 122 -0.10 -22.91 -0.33
N TYR A 123 -1.07 -23.37 -1.10
CA TYR A 123 -2.24 -24.05 -0.56
C TYR A 123 -2.89 -25.03 -1.54
N SER A 124 -3.71 -25.91 -0.98
CA SER A 124 -4.66 -26.69 -1.77
C SER A 124 -5.81 -25.77 -2.19
N GLU A 125 -6.02 -25.63 -3.50
CA GLU A 125 -7.06 -24.78 -4.05
C GLU A 125 -8.45 -25.30 -3.62
N LEU A 126 -9.31 -24.38 -3.19
CA LEU A 126 -10.71 -24.71 -2.91
C LEU A 126 -11.42 -24.99 -4.22
N ASN A 127 -11.80 -26.25 -4.44
CA ASN A 127 -12.44 -26.72 -5.68
C ASN A 127 -13.91 -27.15 -5.49
N ASP A 128 -14.51 -26.81 -4.35
CA ASP A 128 -15.93 -26.99 -4.08
C ASP A 128 -16.65 -25.65 -4.29
N PRO A 129 -17.51 -25.53 -5.35
CA PRO A 129 -18.18 -24.27 -5.64
C PRO A 129 -19.20 -23.85 -4.56
N ILE A 130 -19.74 -24.80 -3.80
CA ILE A 130 -20.68 -24.49 -2.73
C ILE A 130 -19.96 -23.85 -1.55
N ASP A 131 -18.86 -24.46 -1.11
CA ASP A 131 -18.00 -23.89 -0.04
C ASP A 131 -17.43 -22.52 -0.49
N GLN A 132 -17.01 -22.41 -1.76
CA GLN A 132 -16.47 -21.13 -2.25
C GLN A 132 -17.50 -20.00 -2.24
N ARG A 133 -18.76 -20.27 -2.60
CA ARG A 133 -19.82 -19.25 -2.50
C ARG A 133 -20.06 -18.80 -1.06
N GLU A 134 -20.00 -19.73 -0.09
CA GLU A 134 -20.13 -19.41 1.33
C GLU A 134 -18.97 -18.50 1.80
N ARG A 135 -17.74 -18.77 1.30
CA ARG A 135 -16.57 -17.96 1.62
C ARG A 135 -16.68 -16.55 1.05
N PHE A 136 -17.05 -16.42 -0.22
CA PHE A 136 -17.25 -15.10 -0.83
C PHE A 136 -18.36 -14.30 -0.17
N LYS A 137 -19.47 -14.97 0.20
CA LYS A 137 -20.51 -14.29 0.96
C LYS A 137 -20.01 -13.75 2.29
N ALA A 138 -19.18 -14.52 3.00
CA ALA A 138 -18.56 -14.04 4.24
C ALA A 138 -17.62 -12.85 4.01
N GLN A 139 -16.90 -12.82 2.89
CA GLN A 139 -16.06 -11.68 2.49
C GLN A 139 -16.90 -10.44 2.16
N GLU A 140 -18.03 -10.59 1.45
CA GLU A 140 -18.96 -9.48 1.18
C GLU A 140 -19.57 -8.90 2.47
N GLU A 141 -19.85 -9.75 3.46
CA GLU A 141 -20.31 -9.31 4.78
C GLU A 141 -19.22 -8.48 5.50
N LEU A 142 -17.94 -8.86 5.41
CA LEU A 142 -16.82 -8.09 5.96
C LEU A 142 -16.63 -6.76 5.22
N LEU A 143 -16.72 -6.77 3.89
CA LEU A 143 -16.66 -5.54 3.08
C LEU A 143 -17.78 -4.56 3.48
N ALA A 144 -19.00 -5.07 3.73
CA ALA A 144 -20.13 -4.25 4.20
C ALA A 144 -19.92 -3.66 5.61
N LEU A 145 -19.03 -4.27 6.41
CA LEU A 145 -18.63 -3.77 7.72
C LEU A 145 -17.44 -2.80 7.67
N GLY A 146 -16.87 -2.56 6.47
CA GLY A 146 -15.80 -1.59 6.25
C GLY A 146 -14.40 -2.21 6.14
N ASP A 147 -14.29 -3.51 6.05
CA ASP A 147 -13.01 -4.19 5.78
C ASP A 147 -12.62 -3.98 4.30
N GLU A 148 -11.62 -3.10 4.06
CA GLU A 148 -11.15 -2.75 2.72
C GLU A 148 -10.35 -3.87 2.04
N GLU A 149 -9.89 -4.87 2.78
CA GLU A 149 -9.13 -6.02 2.25
C GLU A 149 -10.05 -7.17 1.79
N ALA A 150 -11.33 -7.14 2.16
CA ALA A 150 -12.28 -8.16 1.79
C ALA A 150 -12.62 -8.12 0.29
N ASN A 151 -12.85 -9.30 -0.29
CA ASN A 151 -13.07 -9.46 -1.72
C ASN A 151 -14.56 -9.55 -2.06
N THR A 152 -14.93 -9.01 -3.22
CA THR A 152 -16.26 -9.22 -3.83
C THR A 152 -16.33 -10.56 -4.54
N THR A 153 -17.54 -11.11 -4.69
CA THR A 153 -17.77 -12.33 -5.48
C THR A 153 -17.42 -12.11 -6.95
N ASP A 154 -16.54 -12.96 -7.48
CA ASP A 154 -16.25 -13.06 -8.91
C ASP A 154 -17.13 -14.15 -9.53
N GLU A 155 -18.19 -13.76 -10.22
CA GLU A 155 -19.12 -14.69 -10.84
C GLU A 155 -18.51 -15.45 -12.03
N ASP A 156 -17.54 -14.91 -12.75
CA ASP A 156 -16.84 -15.61 -13.83
C ASP A 156 -15.95 -16.72 -13.26
N PHE A 157 -15.27 -16.45 -12.15
CA PHE A 157 -14.53 -17.46 -11.39
C PHE A 157 -15.47 -18.55 -10.86
N MET A 158 -16.62 -18.16 -10.27
CA MET A 158 -17.60 -19.13 -9.77
C MET A 158 -18.16 -20.02 -10.88
N ASN A 159 -18.50 -19.46 -12.04
CA ASN A 159 -18.96 -20.22 -13.20
C ASN A 159 -17.88 -21.20 -13.68
N ALA A 160 -16.62 -20.78 -13.73
CA ALA A 160 -15.51 -21.65 -14.09
C ALA A 160 -15.33 -22.80 -13.09
N LEU A 161 -15.48 -22.52 -11.79
CA LEU A 161 -15.38 -23.52 -10.74
C LEU A 161 -16.52 -24.55 -10.81
N GLU A 162 -17.75 -24.15 -11.14
CA GLU A 162 -18.92 -25.01 -11.31
C GLU A 162 -18.77 -25.95 -12.52
N ILE A 163 -18.05 -25.51 -13.58
CA ILE A 163 -17.73 -26.38 -14.72
C ILE A 163 -16.79 -27.51 -14.28
N GLY A 164 -15.89 -27.23 -13.36
CA GLY A 164 -15.06 -28.21 -12.69
C GLY A 164 -13.61 -27.79 -12.58
N MET A 165 -13.08 -27.89 -11.37
CA MET A 165 -11.66 -27.72 -11.04
C MET A 165 -11.13 -29.03 -10.47
N PRO A 166 -10.09 -29.65 -11.07
CA PRO A 166 -9.47 -30.84 -10.50
C PRO A 166 -8.76 -30.51 -9.19
N PRO A 167 -8.43 -31.50 -8.34
CA PRO A 167 -7.57 -31.29 -7.20
C PRO A 167 -6.27 -30.61 -7.64
N THR A 168 -6.03 -29.42 -7.11
CA THR A 168 -4.93 -28.53 -7.55
C THR A 168 -4.27 -27.94 -6.35
N GLY A 169 -2.95 -27.78 -6.38
CA GLY A 169 -2.19 -27.00 -5.43
C GLY A 169 -1.58 -25.80 -6.14
N GLY A 170 -1.65 -24.63 -5.50
CA GLY A 170 -1.05 -23.39 -5.98
C GLY A 170 0.13 -22.96 -5.10
N ILE A 171 1.07 -22.23 -5.67
CA ILE A 171 2.17 -21.61 -4.95
C ILE A 171 2.50 -20.25 -5.55
N GLY A 172 2.55 -19.21 -4.71
CA GLY A 172 3.19 -17.95 -5.01
C GLY A 172 4.56 -17.90 -4.38
N PHE A 173 5.58 -17.46 -5.12
CA PHE A 173 6.95 -17.37 -4.65
C PHE A 173 7.55 -16.00 -4.95
N GLY A 174 8.05 -15.31 -3.91
CA GLY A 174 8.67 -13.99 -4.02
C GLY A 174 10.07 -14.06 -4.62
N ILE A 175 10.18 -14.08 -5.95
CA ILE A 175 11.47 -14.17 -6.67
C ILE A 175 12.38 -12.99 -6.33
N ASP A 176 11.83 -11.78 -6.23
CA ASP A 176 12.60 -10.58 -5.90
C ASP A 176 13.15 -10.67 -4.47
N ARG A 177 12.33 -11.05 -3.49
CA ARG A 177 12.78 -11.30 -2.10
C ARG A 177 13.86 -12.37 -2.05
N MET A 178 13.71 -13.45 -2.81
CA MET A 178 14.74 -14.50 -2.91
C MET A 178 16.04 -13.96 -3.50
N CYS A 179 15.97 -13.17 -4.57
CA CYS A 179 17.14 -12.54 -5.16
C CYS A 179 17.83 -11.60 -4.16
N MET A 180 17.08 -10.79 -3.41
CA MET A 180 17.64 -9.92 -2.36
C MET A 180 18.45 -10.73 -1.33
N LEU A 181 17.88 -11.81 -0.79
CA LEU A 181 18.57 -12.65 0.19
C LEU A 181 19.81 -13.32 -0.38
N LEU A 182 19.73 -13.88 -1.59
CA LEU A 182 20.82 -14.61 -2.22
C LEU A 182 21.99 -13.73 -2.69
N THR A 183 21.71 -12.45 -2.95
CA THR A 183 22.73 -11.47 -3.43
C THR A 183 23.14 -10.46 -2.36
N ASN A 184 22.54 -10.52 -1.17
CA ASN A 184 22.70 -9.52 -0.11
C ASN A 184 22.37 -8.09 -0.59
N ALA A 185 21.32 -7.96 -1.41
CA ALA A 185 20.85 -6.68 -1.89
C ALA A 185 19.87 -6.06 -0.90
N ALA A 186 20.17 -4.85 -0.42
CA ALA A 186 19.38 -4.18 0.63
C ALA A 186 18.03 -3.65 0.12
N ALA A 187 17.91 -3.36 -1.17
CA ALA A 187 16.70 -2.78 -1.74
C ALA A 187 16.18 -3.61 -2.93
N ILE A 188 14.86 -3.74 -3.04
CA ILE A 188 14.22 -4.48 -4.13
C ILE A 188 14.59 -3.94 -5.52
N ARG A 189 14.80 -2.64 -5.66
CA ARG A 189 15.24 -2.01 -6.91
C ARG A 189 16.59 -2.54 -7.43
N ASP A 190 17.43 -3.07 -6.54
CA ASP A 190 18.76 -3.55 -6.90
C ASP A 190 18.69 -4.94 -7.58
N VAL A 191 17.58 -5.65 -7.42
CA VAL A 191 17.33 -6.97 -8.01
C VAL A 191 16.32 -6.94 -9.17
N LEU A 192 15.62 -5.84 -9.37
CA LEU A 192 14.71 -5.66 -10.51
C LEU A 192 15.49 -5.34 -11.77
N LEU A 193 15.18 -6.03 -12.88
CA LEU A 193 15.82 -5.78 -14.17
C LEU A 193 15.47 -4.39 -14.75
N PHE A 194 14.25 -3.93 -14.52
CA PHE A 194 13.72 -2.65 -15.00
C PHE A 194 12.97 -1.93 -13.87
N PRO A 195 13.68 -1.45 -12.82
CA PRO A 195 13.03 -0.74 -11.73
C PRO A 195 12.46 0.60 -12.23
N THR A 196 11.28 0.97 -11.72
CA THR A 196 10.75 2.31 -11.94
C THR A 196 11.61 3.30 -11.16
N MET A 197 12.39 4.10 -11.88
CA MET A 197 13.30 5.08 -11.30
C MET A 197 12.90 6.50 -11.73
N LYS A 198 13.27 7.49 -10.91
CA LYS A 198 13.19 8.90 -11.33
C LYS A 198 14.06 9.10 -12.58
N SER A 199 13.58 9.89 -13.55
CA SER A 199 14.30 10.17 -14.78
C SER A 199 15.68 10.77 -14.48
N LEU A 200 16.74 10.20 -15.08
CA LEU A 200 18.11 10.73 -15.00
C LEU A 200 18.28 12.13 -15.59
N ASP A 201 17.29 12.62 -16.35
CA ASP A 201 17.30 13.95 -16.94
C ASP A 201 16.85 15.06 -15.98
N ALA A 202 16.28 14.71 -14.82
CA ALA A 202 15.96 15.68 -13.77
C ALA A 202 17.24 16.28 -13.14
N ASP A 203 18.33 15.52 -13.10
CA ASP A 203 19.59 15.94 -12.45
C ASP A 203 20.55 16.68 -13.39
N LYS A 204 20.29 16.70 -14.72
CA LYS A 204 21.21 17.36 -15.69
C LYS A 204 21.07 18.88 -15.78
N LYS A 205 20.05 19.48 -15.18
CA LYS A 205 19.87 20.95 -15.22
C LYS A 205 20.61 21.71 -14.11
N THR A 206 21.15 21.03 -13.10
CA THR A 206 21.91 21.64 -11.99
C THR A 206 23.42 21.44 -12.05
N ALA A 207 23.95 20.67 -13.00
CA ALA A 207 25.39 20.42 -13.12
C ALA A 207 26.05 21.28 -14.22
N LYS A 208 26.09 22.60 -14.05
CA LYS A 208 27.04 23.49 -14.69
C LYS A 208 27.60 24.48 -13.68
N ALA A 209 28.31 23.98 -12.71
CA ALA A 209 29.40 24.66 -12.00
C ALA A 209 30.13 23.66 -11.07
N GLU A 210 31.42 23.50 -11.35
CA GLU A 210 32.47 23.01 -10.47
C GLU A 210 32.63 21.51 -10.22
N THR A 211 33.44 20.89 -11.07
CA THR A 211 34.26 19.70 -10.78
C THR A 211 35.17 19.92 -9.58
N LYS A 212 34.90 19.24 -8.49
CA LYS A 212 35.91 18.75 -7.51
C LYS A 212 35.41 17.46 -6.89
N ALA A 213 36.22 16.41 -7.03
CA ALA A 213 36.01 15.11 -6.42
C ALA A 213 35.97 15.20 -4.91
N VAL A 214 34.93 14.62 -4.29
CA VAL A 214 34.90 14.28 -2.85
C VAL A 214 34.19 12.93 -2.71
N GLU A 215 34.82 12.06 -1.93
CA GLU A 215 34.41 10.71 -1.56
C GLU A 215 32.99 10.66 -0.99
N THR A 216 32.24 9.64 -1.38
CA THR A 216 30.88 9.35 -0.93
C THR A 216 30.89 8.83 0.50
N ALA A 217 30.35 9.65 1.41
CA ALA A 217 29.81 9.18 2.68
C ALA A 217 28.29 8.94 2.51
N PRO A 218 27.68 8.02 3.27
CA PRO A 218 26.24 7.70 3.10
C PRO A 218 25.38 8.91 3.45
N GLU A 219 24.43 9.23 2.56
CA GLU A 219 23.41 10.24 2.81
C GLU A 219 22.60 9.83 4.04
N LYS A 220 22.63 10.69 5.06
CA LYS A 220 21.70 10.59 6.18
C LYS A 220 20.31 10.91 5.65
N GLU A 221 19.35 10.02 5.90
CA GLU A 221 17.94 10.37 5.81
C GLU A 221 17.70 11.65 6.64
N GLU A 222 17.26 12.71 5.99
CA GLU A 222 16.79 13.89 6.71
C GLU A 222 15.53 13.49 7.47
N VAL A 223 15.67 13.31 8.77
CA VAL A 223 14.52 13.17 9.67
C VAL A 223 13.81 14.52 9.69
N ILE A 224 12.68 14.60 8.97
CA ILE A 224 11.85 15.81 8.95
C ILE A 224 11.19 15.92 10.33
N ASP A 225 11.52 16.96 11.08
CA ASP A 225 10.94 17.22 12.40
C ASP A 225 9.62 18.00 12.26
N PHE A 226 8.50 17.28 12.40
CA PHE A 226 7.16 17.88 12.38
C PHE A 226 6.70 18.43 13.74
N SER A 227 7.54 18.47 14.76
CA SER A 227 7.15 18.91 16.12
C SER A 227 6.64 20.35 16.20
N LYS A 228 6.97 21.17 15.21
CA LYS A 228 6.55 22.59 15.12
C LYS A 228 5.48 22.84 14.06
N VAL A 229 5.04 21.79 13.38
CA VAL A 229 4.00 21.88 12.33
C VAL A 229 2.62 21.80 12.97
N LYS A 230 1.74 22.71 12.58
CA LYS A 230 0.32 22.68 12.92
C LYS A 230 -0.49 22.44 11.65
N VAL A 231 -1.42 21.52 11.73
CA VAL A 231 -2.41 21.24 10.68
C VAL A 231 -3.80 21.60 11.16
N GLU A 232 -4.70 21.95 10.25
CA GLU A 232 -6.11 22.18 10.59
C GLU A 232 -6.72 20.89 11.15
N PRO A 233 -7.61 20.97 12.16
CA PRO A 233 -8.30 19.80 12.69
C PRO A 233 -9.23 19.21 11.64
N LEU A 234 -9.47 17.89 11.73
CA LEU A 234 -10.44 17.22 10.88
C LEU A 234 -11.85 17.76 11.12
N PHE A 235 -12.68 17.75 10.08
CA PHE A 235 -14.09 18.05 10.21
C PHE A 235 -14.79 16.97 11.05
N GLU A 236 -15.68 17.42 11.94
CA GLU A 236 -16.52 16.51 12.75
C GLU A 236 -17.76 16.01 11.98
N GLU A 237 -18.16 16.73 10.92
CA GLU A 237 -19.30 16.37 10.08
C GLU A 237 -18.87 15.46 8.93
N PHE A 238 -19.57 14.34 8.76
CA PHE A 238 -19.33 13.41 7.66
C PHE A 238 -19.99 13.91 6.38
N VAL A 239 -19.29 13.76 5.26
CA VAL A 239 -19.87 13.92 3.92
C VAL A 239 -20.32 12.54 3.45
N ASP A 240 -21.59 12.43 3.04
CA ASP A 240 -22.10 11.18 2.47
C ASP A 240 -21.45 10.88 1.11
N PHE A 241 -21.37 9.60 0.81
CA PHE A 241 -20.72 9.13 -0.41
C PHE A 241 -21.36 9.66 -1.69
N ASP A 242 -22.68 9.80 -1.72
CA ASP A 242 -23.41 10.33 -2.90
C ASP A 242 -23.06 11.79 -3.18
N THR A 243 -22.80 12.58 -2.15
CA THR A 243 -22.34 13.96 -2.27
C THR A 243 -20.89 14.00 -2.74
N PHE A 244 -20.00 13.19 -2.13
CA PHE A 244 -18.59 13.12 -2.49
C PHE A 244 -18.41 12.63 -3.94
N SER A 245 -19.14 11.59 -4.33
CA SER A 245 -19.04 10.97 -5.67
C SER A 245 -19.43 11.89 -6.84
N LYS A 246 -20.12 12.99 -6.55
CA LYS A 246 -20.42 14.05 -7.53
C LYS A 246 -19.22 14.92 -7.86
N SER A 247 -18.15 14.86 -7.08
CA SER A 247 -16.92 15.60 -7.33
C SER A 247 -16.08 14.89 -8.39
N ASP A 248 -15.63 15.64 -9.41
CA ASP A 248 -14.82 15.08 -10.49
C ASP A 248 -13.38 15.55 -10.37
N PHE A 249 -12.57 14.73 -9.71
CA PHE A 249 -11.13 14.96 -9.56
C PHE A 249 -10.36 14.37 -10.74
N ARG A 250 -9.50 15.19 -11.35
CA ARG A 250 -8.70 14.80 -12.54
C ARG A 250 -7.25 15.18 -12.40
N ALA A 251 -6.40 14.36 -13.00
CA ALA A 251 -5.04 14.77 -13.31
C ALA A 251 -5.09 15.77 -14.48
N VAL A 252 -4.47 16.93 -14.30
CA VAL A 252 -4.46 18.00 -15.31
C VAL A 252 -3.01 18.42 -15.59
N LYS A 253 -2.65 18.57 -16.87
CA LYS A 253 -1.29 18.94 -17.26
C LYS A 253 -1.19 20.43 -17.50
N VAL A 254 -0.21 21.09 -16.89
CA VAL A 254 0.04 22.52 -17.07
C VAL A 254 0.70 22.78 -18.42
N LYS A 255 -0.04 23.37 -19.35
CA LYS A 255 0.48 23.84 -20.66
C LYS A 255 1.15 25.19 -20.57
N ALA A 256 0.53 26.10 -19.81
CA ALA A 256 1.07 27.43 -19.54
C ALA A 256 0.64 27.89 -18.14
N CYS A 257 1.46 28.72 -17.52
CA CYS A 257 1.18 29.39 -16.26
C CYS A 257 1.68 30.82 -16.34
N GLU A 258 0.85 31.79 -15.98
CA GLU A 258 1.19 33.22 -16.05
C GLU A 258 0.69 33.97 -14.83
N ALA A 259 1.45 34.99 -14.40
CA ALA A 259 1.00 35.88 -13.33
C ALA A 259 -0.11 36.81 -13.82
N VAL A 260 -1.19 36.93 -13.05
CA VAL A 260 -2.31 37.82 -13.40
C VAL A 260 -1.92 39.28 -13.20
N LYS A 261 -1.85 40.07 -14.27
CA LYS A 261 -1.33 41.48 -14.32
C LYS A 261 -1.91 42.45 -13.25
N LYS A 262 -3.08 42.16 -12.74
CA LYS A 262 -3.78 43.01 -11.74
C LYS A 262 -3.79 42.40 -10.34
N SER A 263 -3.10 41.29 -10.12
CA SER A 263 -3.04 40.60 -8.82
C SER A 263 -1.61 40.16 -8.51
N LYS A 264 -1.18 40.41 -7.27
CA LYS A 264 0.11 39.93 -6.76
C LYS A 264 0.04 38.50 -6.22
N LYS A 265 -1.18 37.93 -6.16
CA LYS A 265 -1.42 36.61 -5.52
C LYS A 265 -1.87 35.53 -6.51
N LEU A 266 -2.40 35.94 -7.68
CA LEU A 266 -3.04 35.00 -8.58
C LEU A 266 -2.10 34.57 -9.72
N LEU A 267 -2.06 33.27 -9.94
CA LEU A 267 -1.54 32.63 -11.16
C LEU A 267 -2.72 32.16 -12.01
N GLN A 268 -2.62 32.35 -13.32
CA GLN A 268 -3.53 31.83 -14.33
C GLN A 268 -2.90 30.61 -14.96
N PHE A 269 -3.60 29.48 -14.88
CA PHE A 269 -3.20 28.21 -15.49
C PHE A 269 -3.99 27.96 -16.76
N THR A 270 -3.28 27.53 -17.80
CA THR A 270 -3.86 26.88 -18.98
C THR A 270 -3.53 25.40 -18.89
N LEU A 271 -4.57 24.59 -18.73
CA LEU A 271 -4.46 23.17 -18.39
C LEU A 271 -5.05 22.28 -19.48
N ASP A 272 -4.38 21.18 -19.75
CA ASP A 272 -4.96 20.05 -20.46
C ASP A 272 -5.63 19.13 -19.45
N ASP A 273 -6.92 18.87 -19.61
CA ASP A 273 -7.73 17.98 -18.79
C ASP A 273 -8.22 16.74 -19.56
N GLY A 274 -7.64 16.48 -20.72
CA GLY A 274 -7.97 15.33 -21.58
C GLY A 274 -9.23 15.51 -22.42
N THR A 275 -9.94 16.66 -22.32
CA THR A 275 -11.16 16.91 -23.11
C THR A 275 -10.90 17.43 -24.53
N GLY A 276 -9.63 17.76 -24.85
CA GLY A 276 -9.23 18.36 -26.12
C GLY A 276 -9.41 19.87 -26.19
N THR A 277 -9.94 20.50 -25.14
CA THR A 277 -10.03 21.96 -24.98
C THR A 277 -9.26 22.39 -23.74
N ASP A 278 -8.53 23.50 -23.84
CA ASP A 278 -7.75 23.99 -22.72
C ASP A 278 -8.66 24.56 -21.62
N ARG A 279 -8.41 24.15 -20.39
CA ARG A 279 -9.12 24.61 -19.19
C ARG A 279 -8.36 25.76 -18.54
N THR A 280 -9.04 26.83 -18.18
CA THR A 280 -8.44 27.91 -17.39
C THR A 280 -8.81 27.76 -15.91
N ILE A 281 -7.81 27.78 -15.03
CA ILE A 281 -7.99 27.86 -13.58
C ILE A 281 -7.11 28.98 -13.03
N LEU A 282 -7.68 29.78 -12.12
CA LEU A 282 -6.92 30.77 -11.35
C LEU A 282 -6.70 30.25 -9.92
N SER A 283 -5.47 30.41 -9.43
CA SER A 283 -5.12 30.00 -8.07
C SER A 283 -4.30 31.08 -7.35
N GLY A 284 -4.55 31.27 -6.06
CA GLY A 284 -3.92 32.30 -5.22
C GLY A 284 -2.53 31.93 -4.68
N ILE A 285 -1.71 31.29 -5.47
CA ILE A 285 -0.47 30.62 -5.03
C ILE A 285 0.82 31.31 -5.50
N HIS A 286 0.74 32.51 -6.08
CA HIS A 286 1.93 33.23 -6.59
C HIS A 286 2.94 33.62 -5.49
N ALA A 287 2.56 33.53 -4.19
CA ALA A 287 3.51 33.72 -3.09
C ALA A 287 4.37 32.48 -2.82
N TYR A 288 4.01 31.33 -3.37
CA TYR A 288 4.64 30.04 -3.10
C TYR A 288 5.32 29.41 -4.33
N TYR A 289 4.91 29.79 -5.55
CA TYR A 289 5.42 29.24 -6.80
C TYR A 289 5.60 30.29 -7.88
N GLU A 290 6.69 30.18 -8.60
CA GLU A 290 6.89 30.96 -9.83
C GLU A 290 6.24 30.21 -11.03
N PRO A 291 5.66 30.94 -12.00
CA PRO A 291 4.96 30.34 -13.14
C PRO A 291 5.77 29.31 -13.92
N GLU A 292 7.07 29.54 -14.10
CA GLU A 292 7.99 28.73 -14.88
C GLU A 292 8.23 27.34 -14.25
N GLU A 293 8.11 27.23 -12.93
CA GLU A 293 8.32 25.98 -12.18
C GLU A 293 7.16 24.99 -12.37
N LEU A 294 5.99 25.51 -12.76
CA LEU A 294 4.75 24.76 -12.84
C LEU A 294 4.46 24.24 -14.26
N VAL A 295 5.03 24.86 -15.30
CA VAL A 295 4.80 24.44 -16.68
C VAL A 295 5.33 23.03 -16.91
N GLY A 296 4.50 22.18 -17.52
CA GLY A 296 4.80 20.78 -17.81
C GLY A 296 4.58 19.81 -16.63
N LYS A 297 4.18 20.30 -15.47
CA LYS A 297 3.80 19.46 -14.32
C LYS A 297 2.37 18.92 -14.49
N THR A 298 2.11 17.78 -13.86
CA THR A 298 0.77 17.20 -13.75
C THR A 298 0.26 17.42 -12.34
N LEU A 299 -0.87 18.13 -12.23
CA LEU A 299 -1.51 18.53 -10.97
C LEU A 299 -2.84 17.81 -10.79
N ILE A 300 -3.40 17.90 -9.59
CA ILE A 300 -4.76 17.42 -9.32
C ILE A 300 -5.70 18.62 -9.26
N ALA A 301 -6.81 18.51 -9.98
CA ALA A 301 -7.87 19.52 -9.98
C ALA A 301 -9.24 18.91 -9.83
N ILE A 302 -10.16 19.63 -9.14
CA ILE A 302 -11.59 19.38 -9.25
C ILE A 302 -12.11 20.15 -10.46
N THR A 303 -12.72 19.44 -11.40
CA THR A 303 -13.02 19.97 -12.75
C THR A 303 -14.47 20.34 -12.95
N ASN A 304 -15.36 19.87 -12.12
CA ASN A 304 -16.82 20.09 -12.24
C ASN A 304 -17.39 21.15 -11.27
N LEU A 305 -16.54 22.09 -10.83
CA LEU A 305 -17.04 23.27 -10.12
C LEU A 305 -17.63 24.26 -11.12
N PRO A 306 -18.70 24.99 -10.72
CA PRO A 306 -19.27 26.04 -11.56
C PRO A 306 -18.20 27.11 -11.86
N PRO A 307 -18.16 27.66 -13.10
CA PRO A 307 -17.23 28.71 -13.46
C PRO A 307 -17.37 29.94 -12.57
N ARG A 308 -16.21 30.51 -12.16
CA ARG A 308 -16.16 31.69 -11.31
C ARG A 308 -15.30 32.78 -11.96
N ALA A 309 -15.89 33.96 -12.15
CA ALA A 309 -15.12 35.09 -12.66
C ALA A 309 -14.26 35.73 -11.56
N MET A 310 -12.94 35.81 -11.79
CA MET A 310 -11.97 36.49 -10.94
C MET A 310 -11.09 37.43 -11.77
N MET A 311 -11.02 38.70 -11.41
CA MET A 311 -10.28 39.74 -12.14
C MET A 311 -10.61 39.81 -13.64
N GLY A 312 -11.83 39.46 -14.03
CA GLY A 312 -12.30 39.46 -15.42
C GLY A 312 -11.90 38.22 -16.23
N ILE A 313 -11.36 37.22 -15.57
CA ILE A 313 -11.01 35.92 -16.16
C ILE A 313 -11.90 34.85 -15.52
N GLU A 314 -12.44 33.96 -16.33
CA GLU A 314 -13.29 32.86 -15.85
C GLU A 314 -12.42 31.67 -15.44
N SER A 315 -12.53 31.27 -14.16
CA SER A 315 -11.87 30.10 -13.60
C SER A 315 -12.84 28.91 -13.57
N CYS A 316 -12.46 27.80 -14.23
CA CYS A 316 -13.30 26.62 -14.44
C CYS A 316 -12.79 25.42 -13.65
N GLY A 317 -12.76 25.50 -12.33
CA GLY A 317 -12.26 24.45 -11.44
C GLY A 317 -11.35 24.99 -10.35
N MET A 318 -10.72 24.08 -9.60
CA MET A 318 -9.80 24.42 -8.51
C MET A 318 -8.66 23.42 -8.47
N LEU A 319 -7.42 23.91 -8.32
CA LEU A 319 -6.26 23.07 -8.05
C LEU A 319 -6.24 22.67 -6.59
N LEU A 320 -5.84 21.42 -6.30
CA LEU A 320 -5.72 20.94 -4.92
C LEU A 320 -4.32 21.22 -4.38
N SER A 321 -4.28 21.65 -3.12
CA SER A 321 -3.04 21.89 -2.38
C SER A 321 -3.18 21.47 -0.92
N ALA A 322 -2.10 21.01 -0.33
CA ALA A 322 -1.98 20.82 1.10
C ALA A 322 -1.45 22.10 1.76
N ILE A 323 -2.05 22.51 2.86
CA ILE A 323 -1.67 23.71 3.61
C ILE A 323 -1.39 23.31 5.05
N HIS A 324 -0.31 23.85 5.61
CA HIS A 324 0.03 23.71 7.02
C HIS A 324 0.74 24.98 7.51
N GLU A 325 0.87 25.13 8.82
CA GLU A 325 1.61 26.22 9.46
C GLU A 325 2.90 25.68 10.05
N GLU A 326 4.02 26.28 9.70
CA GLU A 326 5.34 25.98 10.27
C GLU A 326 5.95 27.25 10.85
N GLU A 327 6.29 27.24 12.13
CA GLU A 327 6.84 28.39 12.88
C GLU A 327 6.01 29.69 12.78
N GLY A 328 4.68 29.56 12.54
CA GLY A 328 3.76 30.71 12.41
C GLY A 328 3.64 31.24 10.99
N GLU A 329 4.27 30.60 10.01
CA GLU A 329 4.11 30.90 8.57
C GLU A 329 3.30 29.82 7.88
N GLU A 330 2.37 30.23 7.01
CA GLU A 330 1.61 29.31 6.15
C GLU A 330 2.51 28.76 5.05
N LYS A 331 2.52 27.45 4.91
CA LYS A 331 3.19 26.71 3.82
C LYS A 331 2.12 26.03 2.96
N LEU A 332 2.26 26.15 1.64
CA LEU A 332 1.33 25.58 0.68
C LEU A 332 2.09 24.69 -0.31
N HIS A 333 1.62 23.48 -0.49
CA HIS A 333 2.15 22.52 -1.45
C HIS A 333 1.06 22.09 -2.42
N LEU A 334 1.26 22.35 -3.73
CA LEU A 334 0.38 21.82 -4.77
C LEU A 334 0.48 20.28 -4.80
N LEU A 335 -0.66 19.62 -4.90
CA LEU A 335 -0.68 18.18 -5.10
C LEU A 335 -0.29 17.86 -6.54
N MET A 336 0.93 17.35 -6.70
CA MET A 336 1.51 16.97 -7.98
C MET A 336 1.52 15.44 -8.09
N VAL A 337 1.22 14.93 -9.27
CA VAL A 337 1.32 13.50 -9.59
C VAL A 337 2.36 13.29 -10.67
N ASP A 338 2.74 12.03 -10.90
CA ASP A 338 3.73 11.69 -11.90
C ASP A 338 3.28 12.14 -13.29
N ASN A 339 4.21 12.74 -14.04
CA ASN A 339 3.96 13.25 -15.39
C ASN A 339 3.64 12.16 -16.44
N HIS A 340 3.80 10.86 -16.08
CA HIS A 340 3.35 9.73 -16.91
C HIS A 340 1.83 9.49 -16.79
N ILE A 341 1.18 10.06 -15.77
CA ILE A 341 -0.29 10.02 -15.68
C ILE A 341 -0.86 10.92 -16.79
N PRO A 342 -1.71 10.37 -17.67
CA PRO A 342 -2.26 11.15 -18.77
C PRO A 342 -3.22 12.23 -18.25
N ALA A 343 -3.24 13.38 -18.95
CA ALA A 343 -4.23 14.41 -18.70
C ALA A 343 -5.65 13.85 -18.84
N GLY A 344 -6.53 14.19 -17.90
CA GLY A 344 -7.90 13.69 -17.84
C GLY A 344 -8.08 12.38 -17.06
N ALA A 345 -6.99 11.76 -16.56
CA ALA A 345 -7.12 10.59 -15.70
C ALA A 345 -7.94 10.93 -14.46
N LYS A 346 -8.98 10.12 -14.19
CA LYS A 346 -9.87 10.32 -13.04
C LYS A 346 -9.20 9.78 -11.77
N LEU A 347 -9.37 10.52 -10.67
CA LEU A 347 -8.99 10.07 -9.33
C LEU A 347 -10.26 9.60 -8.60
N TYR A 348 -10.10 8.53 -7.84
CA TYR A 348 -11.16 7.89 -7.06
C TYR A 348 -10.85 8.00 -5.59
#